data_6bec54aeb11dbfeaf633e3a436f1365a
#
_entry.id   6bec54aeb11dbfeaf633e3a436f1365a
#
_cell.length_a   1.000
_cell.length_b   1.000
_cell.length_c   1.000
_cell.angle_alpha   90.00
_cell.angle_beta   90.00
_cell.angle_gamma   90.00
#
_symmetry.space_group_name_H-M   'P 1'
#
loop_
_entity.id
_entity.type
_entity.pdbx_description
1 polymer ?
#
loop_
_entity_poly.entity_id
_entity_poly.type
_entity_poly.pdbx_seq_one_letter_code
_entity_poly.pdbx_strand_id
1 'polypeptide(L)'
;RHAATLDICDVSCLTRFAIKGPAAADSLKAKGIELPGSANSWSRHDATLVMRLGNSEFLLEDPIGVQQCKELTEQLQSGDGVHVVLRNDASFILSGELLEELLAQVCAINLSGPMLADNQLAMTSIAGVSVVVLRQEVAGQSLLRLWCDGTFGVYLWETLLNIIKEL
;
A
#
# COMPACT_ATOMS: atom_id res chain seq x y z
N ARG A 1 -19.32 -26.97 -10.00
CA ARG A 1 -19.31 -25.79 -9.09
C ARG A 1 -17.85 -25.44 -8.88
N HIS A 2 -17.38 -24.32 -9.41
CA HIS A 2 -16.10 -23.77 -8.96
C HIS A 2 -16.25 -23.39 -7.49
N ALA A 3 -15.30 -23.81 -6.65
CA ALA A 3 -15.24 -23.30 -5.29
C ALA A 3 -14.90 -21.81 -5.36
N ALA A 4 -15.58 -21.01 -4.54
CA ALA A 4 -15.22 -19.59 -4.41
C ALA A 4 -13.77 -19.50 -3.92
N THR A 5 -13.00 -18.57 -4.50
CA THR A 5 -11.56 -18.46 -4.23
C THR A 5 -11.26 -17.23 -3.40
N LEU A 6 -10.22 -17.35 -2.59
CA LEU A 6 -9.59 -16.25 -1.89
C LEU A 6 -8.09 -16.52 -1.79
N ASP A 7 -7.33 -15.65 -2.40
CA ASP A 7 -5.88 -15.76 -2.48
C ASP A 7 -5.21 -14.64 -1.71
N ILE A 8 -4.08 -14.96 -1.09
CA ILE A 8 -3.19 -13.99 -0.45
C ILE A 8 -1.77 -14.20 -0.95
N CYS A 9 -1.09 -13.12 -1.27
CA CYS A 9 0.30 -13.12 -1.71
C CYS A 9 1.14 -12.16 -0.87
N ASP A 10 2.29 -12.62 -0.38
CA ASP A 10 3.26 -11.79 0.32
C ASP A 10 4.17 -11.08 -0.68
N VAL A 11 4.11 -9.75 -0.68
CA VAL A 11 4.94 -8.87 -1.50
C VAL A 11 5.81 -7.94 -0.64
N SER A 12 6.10 -8.35 0.59
CA SER A 12 6.95 -7.58 1.51
C SER A 12 8.37 -7.38 0.99
N CYS A 13 8.81 -8.19 0.04
CA CYS A 13 10.13 -8.08 -0.61
C CYS A 13 10.28 -6.87 -1.54
N LEU A 14 9.19 -6.20 -1.92
CA LEU A 14 9.26 -5.04 -2.81
C LEU A 14 9.96 -3.87 -2.14
N THR A 15 10.74 -3.11 -2.92
CA THR A 15 11.49 -1.95 -2.41
C THR A 15 10.56 -0.76 -2.18
N ARG A 16 10.67 -0.15 -1.00
CA ARG A 16 9.85 1.01 -0.59
C ARG A 16 10.71 2.14 -0.09
N PHE A 17 10.25 3.33 -0.41
CA PHE A 17 10.83 4.59 -0.02
C PHE A 17 9.75 5.45 0.62
N ALA A 18 10.02 5.98 1.81
CA ALA A 18 9.14 6.95 2.44
C ALA A 18 9.81 8.31 2.56
N ILE A 19 9.04 9.35 2.35
CA ILE A 19 9.46 10.72 2.52
C ILE A 19 8.38 11.51 3.25
N LYS A 20 8.79 12.27 4.25
CA LYS A 20 7.91 13.06 5.10
C LYS A 20 8.52 14.42 5.41
N GLY A 21 7.68 15.42 5.53
CA GLY A 21 8.06 16.77 5.92
C GLY A 21 7.49 17.85 5.00
N PRO A 22 7.52 19.11 5.40
CA PRO A 22 6.92 20.21 4.65
C PRO A 22 7.49 20.37 3.23
N ALA A 23 8.74 19.99 3.00
CA ALA A 23 9.38 20.05 1.67
C ALA A 23 9.29 18.72 0.88
N ALA A 24 8.61 17.68 1.39
CA ALA A 24 8.57 16.37 0.76
C ALA A 24 7.97 16.39 -0.66
N ALA A 25 6.84 17.06 -0.84
CA ALA A 25 6.20 17.16 -2.14
C ALA A 25 7.08 17.87 -3.18
N ASP A 26 7.69 18.97 -2.81
CA ASP A 26 8.55 19.75 -3.72
C ASP A 26 9.84 19.00 -4.04
N SER A 27 10.41 18.28 -3.07
CA SER A 27 11.58 17.43 -3.27
C SER A 27 11.31 16.30 -4.28
N LEU A 28 10.16 15.64 -4.19
CA LEU A 28 9.77 14.60 -5.16
C LEU A 28 9.52 15.19 -6.56
N LYS A 29 8.81 16.31 -6.64
CA LYS A 29 8.57 17.01 -7.92
C LYS A 29 9.87 17.47 -8.58
N ALA A 30 10.83 17.96 -7.78
CA ALA A 30 12.17 18.34 -8.29
C ALA A 30 12.94 17.16 -8.89
N LYS A 31 12.60 15.92 -8.50
CA LYS A 31 13.10 14.68 -9.11
C LYS A 31 12.24 14.16 -10.26
N GLY A 32 11.25 14.93 -10.69
CA GLY A 32 10.36 14.57 -11.80
C GLY A 32 9.24 13.58 -11.43
N ILE A 33 9.04 13.29 -10.15
CA ILE A 33 8.00 12.36 -9.71
C ILE A 33 6.63 13.03 -9.79
N GLU A 34 5.72 12.44 -10.53
CA GLU A 34 4.31 12.83 -10.56
C GLU A 34 3.60 12.38 -9.29
N LEU A 35 2.95 13.32 -8.61
CA LEU A 35 2.31 13.06 -7.32
C LEU A 35 0.78 13.01 -7.44
N PRO A 36 0.11 12.16 -6.61
CA PRO A 36 -1.34 12.22 -6.46
C PRO A 36 -1.79 13.62 -6.01
N GLY A 37 -2.92 14.08 -6.54
CA GLY A 37 -3.40 15.46 -6.34
C GLY A 37 -3.86 15.79 -4.92
N SER A 38 -4.24 14.78 -4.12
CA SER A 38 -4.78 14.96 -2.77
C SER A 38 -4.24 13.92 -1.79
N ALA A 39 -4.33 14.22 -0.49
CA ALA A 39 -4.08 13.24 0.56
C ALA A 39 -5.06 12.06 0.46
N ASN A 40 -4.63 10.90 0.93
CA ASN A 40 -5.36 9.64 0.86
C ASN A 40 -5.67 9.20 -0.58
N SER A 41 -4.75 9.47 -1.48
CA SER A 41 -4.84 9.03 -2.87
C SER A 41 -3.52 8.42 -3.35
N TRP A 42 -3.58 7.70 -4.44
CA TRP A 42 -2.43 7.08 -5.06
C TRP A 42 -2.43 7.26 -6.58
N SER A 43 -1.26 7.18 -7.17
CA SER A 43 -1.06 7.21 -8.61
C SER A 43 0.12 6.31 -8.97
N ARG A 44 0.41 6.20 -10.26
CA ARG A 44 1.65 5.61 -10.75
C ARG A 44 2.49 6.69 -11.41
N HIS A 45 3.77 6.67 -11.11
CA HIS A 45 4.79 7.35 -11.87
C HIS A 45 5.60 6.27 -12.59
N ASP A 46 5.44 6.17 -13.90
CA ASP A 46 5.87 4.99 -14.66
C ASP A 46 5.35 3.69 -14.03
N ALA A 47 6.24 2.81 -13.57
CA ALA A 47 5.87 1.57 -12.92
C ALA A 47 5.76 1.70 -11.38
N THR A 48 6.32 2.75 -10.80
CA THR A 48 6.36 2.97 -9.35
C THR A 48 5.01 3.43 -8.82
N LEU A 49 4.54 2.78 -7.77
CA LEU A 49 3.34 3.17 -7.04
C LEU A 49 3.66 4.35 -6.13
N VAL A 50 2.90 5.42 -6.21
CA VAL A 50 3.05 6.63 -5.39
C VAL A 50 1.81 6.80 -4.53
N MET A 51 1.96 6.63 -3.22
CA MET A 51 0.89 6.79 -2.24
C MET A 51 1.09 8.09 -1.47
N ARG A 52 0.08 8.97 -1.51
CA ARG A 52 0.06 10.21 -0.73
C ARG A 52 -0.74 9.98 0.55
N LEU A 53 -0.03 9.71 1.64
CA LEU A 53 -0.64 9.39 2.93
C LEU A 53 -1.15 10.63 3.68
N GLY A 54 -0.63 11.79 3.33
CA GLY A 54 -0.98 13.07 3.92
C GLY A 54 -0.53 14.23 3.02
N ASN A 55 -0.68 15.44 3.49
CA ASN A 55 -0.24 16.62 2.71
C ASN A 55 1.29 16.63 2.50
N SER A 56 2.02 16.10 3.46
CA SER A 56 3.49 16.11 3.50
C SER A 56 4.11 14.73 3.74
N GLU A 57 3.39 13.65 3.41
CA GLU A 57 3.86 12.29 3.64
C GLU A 57 3.51 11.40 2.44
N PHE A 58 4.55 10.71 1.93
CA PHE A 58 4.45 9.84 0.76
C PHE A 58 5.16 8.51 1.00
N LEU A 59 4.56 7.44 0.47
CA LEU A 59 5.16 6.12 0.40
C LEU A 59 5.18 5.69 -1.07
N LEU A 60 6.36 5.36 -1.57
CA LEU A 60 6.57 4.88 -2.92
C LEU A 60 6.97 3.40 -2.88
N GLU A 61 6.53 2.64 -3.85
CA GLU A 61 6.87 1.21 -3.97
C GLU A 61 7.18 0.86 -5.43
N ASP A 62 8.34 0.23 -5.61
CA ASP A 62 8.75 -0.28 -6.91
C ASP A 62 8.25 -1.72 -7.12
N PRO A 63 7.78 -2.06 -8.33
CA PRO A 63 7.65 -3.45 -8.72
C PRO A 63 9.02 -4.11 -8.89
N ILE A 64 9.04 -5.42 -8.99
CA ILE A 64 10.28 -6.19 -9.22
C ILE A 64 11.00 -5.67 -10.49
N GLY A 65 12.29 -5.44 -10.36
CA GLY A 65 13.15 -4.99 -11.46
C GLY A 65 13.20 -3.47 -11.68
N VAL A 66 12.41 -2.69 -10.94
CA VAL A 66 12.48 -1.21 -10.92
C VAL A 66 13.31 -0.76 -9.73
N GLN A 67 14.10 0.31 -9.89
CA GLN A 67 15.01 0.82 -8.86
C GLN A 67 14.78 2.31 -8.52
N GLN A 68 13.62 2.84 -8.83
CA GLN A 68 13.28 4.25 -8.60
C GLN A 68 13.39 4.63 -7.12
N CYS A 69 12.86 3.77 -6.22
CA CYS A 69 12.92 3.99 -4.78
C CYS A 69 14.35 4.00 -4.25
N LYS A 70 15.22 3.12 -4.76
CA LYS A 70 16.63 3.10 -4.39
C LYS A 70 17.35 4.36 -4.87
N GLU A 71 17.14 4.75 -6.11
CA GLU A 71 17.74 5.95 -6.71
C GLU A 71 17.30 7.21 -5.95
N LEU A 72 16.02 7.31 -5.57
CA LEU A 72 15.51 8.42 -4.77
C LEU A 72 16.18 8.48 -3.38
N THR A 73 16.39 7.33 -2.74
CA THR A 73 17.08 7.27 -1.45
C THR A 73 18.54 7.76 -1.54
N GLU A 74 19.22 7.47 -2.65
CA GLU A 74 20.58 7.91 -2.89
C GLU A 74 20.65 9.42 -3.22
N GLN A 75 19.65 9.96 -3.89
CA GLN A 75 19.60 11.35 -4.36
C GLN A 75 18.98 12.32 -3.36
N LEU A 76 18.14 11.86 -2.46
CA LEU A 76 17.46 12.66 -1.46
C LEU A 76 18.05 12.36 -0.08
N GLN A 77 18.46 13.40 0.61
CA GLN A 77 18.98 13.29 1.97
C GLN A 77 17.99 13.90 2.96
N SER A 78 17.92 13.31 4.16
CA SER A 78 17.17 13.91 5.26
C SER A 78 17.82 15.23 5.70
N GLY A 79 16.99 16.23 5.93
CA GLY A 79 17.40 17.58 6.32
C GLY A 79 16.44 18.63 5.74
N ASP A 80 16.53 19.88 6.19
CA ASP A 80 15.78 21.01 5.66
C ASP A 80 14.26 20.78 5.49
N GLY A 81 13.65 20.14 6.51
CA GLY A 81 12.22 19.84 6.51
C GLY A 81 11.82 18.57 5.75
N VAL A 82 12.76 17.69 5.48
CA VAL A 82 12.55 16.40 4.82
C VAL A 82 13.17 15.27 5.64
N HIS A 83 12.40 14.21 5.86
CA HIS A 83 12.88 12.92 6.35
C HIS A 83 12.69 11.86 5.27
N VAL A 84 13.76 11.15 4.98
CA VAL A 84 13.84 10.15 3.91
C VAL A 84 14.27 8.82 4.51
N VAL A 85 13.56 7.74 4.18
CA VAL A 85 13.87 6.40 4.69
C VAL A 85 13.43 5.30 3.75
N LEU A 86 14.27 4.27 3.56
CA LEU A 86 13.82 2.98 3.05
C LEU A 86 12.94 2.29 4.08
N ARG A 87 11.84 1.70 3.64
CA ARG A 87 10.82 1.11 4.50
C ARG A 87 10.81 -0.42 4.37
N ASN A 88 10.66 -1.07 5.51
CA ASN A 88 10.53 -2.53 5.64
C ASN A 88 9.12 -2.91 6.10
N ASP A 89 8.10 -2.34 5.46
CA ASP A 89 6.72 -2.70 5.73
C ASP A 89 6.44 -4.13 5.28
N ALA A 90 5.58 -4.83 6.01
CA ALA A 90 4.92 -6.01 5.48
C ALA A 90 3.83 -5.57 4.50
N SER A 91 3.71 -6.24 3.38
CA SER A 91 2.73 -5.92 2.35
C SER A 91 2.16 -7.16 1.71
N PHE A 92 0.83 -7.20 1.60
CA PHE A 92 0.09 -8.33 1.04
C PHE A 92 -0.84 -7.88 -0.08
N ILE A 93 -1.08 -8.80 -1.00
CA ILE A 93 -2.13 -8.70 -2.03
C ILE A 93 -3.18 -9.74 -1.68
N LEU A 94 -4.44 -9.33 -1.67
CA LEU A 94 -5.59 -10.21 -1.52
C LEU A 94 -6.48 -10.11 -2.75
N SER A 95 -6.98 -11.24 -3.23
CA SER A 95 -7.91 -11.31 -4.36
C SER A 95 -8.81 -12.53 -4.25
N GLY A 96 -9.96 -12.47 -4.90
CA GLY A 96 -10.89 -13.59 -4.96
C GLY A 96 -12.32 -13.21 -4.62
N GLU A 97 -13.23 -14.15 -4.86
CA GLU A 97 -14.67 -13.95 -4.69
C GLU A 97 -15.07 -13.75 -3.22
N LEU A 98 -14.30 -14.33 -2.27
CA LEU A 98 -14.56 -14.24 -0.83
C LEU A 98 -13.86 -13.04 -0.15
N LEU A 99 -13.25 -12.15 -0.92
CA LEU A 99 -12.52 -11.00 -0.36
C LEU A 99 -13.42 -10.11 0.51
N GLU A 100 -14.64 -9.83 0.06
CA GLU A 100 -15.56 -8.97 0.81
C GLU A 100 -16.04 -9.66 2.11
N GLU A 101 -16.19 -10.98 2.11
CA GLU A 101 -16.54 -11.75 3.32
C GLU A 101 -15.39 -11.73 4.33
N LEU A 102 -14.16 -11.88 3.87
CA LEU A 102 -12.98 -11.72 4.73
C LEU A 102 -12.92 -10.33 5.34
N LEU A 103 -13.04 -9.29 4.53
CA LEU A 103 -12.96 -7.90 4.99
C LEU A 103 -14.07 -7.57 5.99
N ALA A 104 -15.27 -8.09 5.80
CA ALA A 104 -16.37 -7.90 6.74
C ALA A 104 -16.08 -8.47 8.14
N GLN A 105 -15.24 -9.50 8.24
CA GLN A 105 -14.85 -10.10 9.53
C GLN A 105 -13.71 -9.35 10.22
N VAL A 106 -12.77 -8.78 9.46
CA VAL A 106 -11.48 -8.30 10.01
C VAL A 106 -11.28 -6.80 9.91
N CYS A 107 -12.03 -6.10 9.05
CA CYS A 107 -11.84 -4.67 8.83
C CYS A 107 -12.85 -3.85 9.63
N ALA A 108 -12.36 -2.80 10.30
CA ALA A 108 -13.19 -1.91 11.11
C ALA A 108 -14.13 -1.02 10.29
N ILE A 109 -13.85 -0.83 9.01
CA ILE A 109 -14.65 -0.01 8.08
C ILE A 109 -15.02 -0.82 6.84
N ASN A 110 -16.10 -0.43 6.19
CA ASN A 110 -16.48 -1.02 4.92
C ASN A 110 -15.57 -0.48 3.81
N LEU A 111 -14.72 -1.34 3.25
CA LEU A 111 -13.81 -1.01 2.16
C LEU A 111 -14.42 -1.21 0.77
N SER A 112 -15.70 -1.60 0.68
CA SER A 112 -16.40 -1.72 -0.60
C SER A 112 -16.98 -0.37 -1.07
N GLY A 113 -17.12 -0.20 -2.37
CA GLY A 113 -17.75 0.96 -2.97
C GLY A 113 -16.96 2.26 -2.82
N PRO A 114 -17.61 3.38 -2.47
CA PRO A 114 -17.01 4.71 -2.56
C PRO A 114 -15.86 4.99 -1.59
N MET A 115 -15.67 4.17 -0.55
CA MET A 115 -14.57 4.34 0.40
C MET A 115 -13.19 4.05 -0.19
N LEU A 116 -13.11 3.20 -1.22
CA LEU A 116 -11.92 2.94 -2.02
C LEU A 116 -12.25 3.09 -3.51
N ALA A 117 -12.85 4.23 -3.87
CA ALA A 117 -13.01 4.63 -5.26
C ALA A 117 -11.65 4.71 -5.98
N ASP A 118 -11.68 4.81 -7.29
CA ASP A 118 -10.48 4.88 -8.12
C ASP A 118 -9.45 5.86 -7.54
N ASN A 119 -8.22 5.38 -7.40
CA ASN A 119 -7.08 6.13 -6.88
C ASN A 119 -7.21 6.64 -5.43
N GLN A 120 -8.15 6.13 -4.65
CA GLN A 120 -8.23 6.39 -3.22
C GLN A 120 -7.47 5.32 -2.42
N LEU A 121 -6.94 5.72 -1.27
CA LEU A 121 -6.43 4.81 -0.26
C LEU A 121 -7.09 5.09 1.08
N ALA A 122 -7.10 4.11 1.97
CA ALA A 122 -7.59 4.28 3.33
C ALA A 122 -6.52 3.86 4.35
N MET A 123 -6.47 4.57 5.46
CA MET A 123 -5.75 4.17 6.65
C MET A 123 -6.77 3.68 7.68
N THR A 124 -6.69 2.40 8.02
CA THR A 124 -7.66 1.73 8.88
C THR A 124 -6.98 0.62 9.68
N SER A 125 -7.76 -0.28 10.26
CA SER A 125 -7.23 -1.50 10.91
C SER A 125 -7.84 -2.76 10.29
N ILE A 126 -6.99 -3.77 10.13
CA ILE A 126 -7.37 -5.14 9.73
C ILE A 126 -6.86 -6.09 10.80
N ALA A 127 -7.76 -6.91 11.36
CA ALA A 127 -7.46 -7.81 12.48
C ALA A 127 -6.73 -7.11 13.65
N GLY A 128 -7.08 -5.85 13.93
CA GLY A 128 -6.48 -5.03 14.98
C GLY A 128 -5.13 -4.38 14.62
N VAL A 129 -4.62 -4.59 13.42
CA VAL A 129 -3.35 -4.01 12.95
C VAL A 129 -3.63 -2.79 12.09
N SER A 130 -2.94 -1.67 12.37
CA SER A 130 -3.01 -0.47 11.54
C SER A 130 -2.43 -0.73 10.16
N VAL A 131 -3.20 -0.43 9.12
CA VAL A 131 -2.85 -0.68 7.72
C VAL A 131 -3.12 0.53 6.84
N VAL A 132 -2.37 0.61 5.74
CA VAL A 132 -2.74 1.37 4.55
C VAL A 132 -3.32 0.37 3.55
N VAL A 133 -4.46 0.67 2.96
CA VAL A 133 -5.09 -0.18 1.96
C VAL A 133 -5.49 0.61 0.73
N LEU A 134 -5.44 -0.03 -0.42
CA LEU A 134 -5.98 0.48 -1.68
C LEU A 134 -6.44 -0.68 -2.57
N ARG A 135 -7.30 -0.37 -3.53
CA ARG A 135 -7.71 -1.32 -4.58
C ARG A 135 -7.01 -1.00 -5.88
N GLN A 136 -6.63 -2.04 -6.59
CA GLN A 136 -6.08 -1.96 -7.95
C GLN A 136 -6.82 -2.95 -8.84
N GLU A 137 -6.95 -2.59 -10.10
CA GLU A 137 -7.36 -3.53 -11.14
C GLU A 137 -6.14 -3.97 -11.94
N VAL A 138 -5.93 -5.28 -12.02
CA VAL A 138 -4.86 -5.89 -12.80
C VAL A 138 -5.45 -6.99 -13.65
N ALA A 139 -5.33 -6.87 -14.97
CA ALA A 139 -5.87 -7.84 -15.93
C ALA A 139 -7.38 -8.15 -15.74
N GLY A 140 -8.17 -7.15 -15.34
CA GLY A 140 -9.60 -7.29 -15.08
C GLY A 140 -9.97 -7.93 -13.74
N GLN A 141 -8.99 -8.13 -12.86
CA GLN A 141 -9.21 -8.60 -11.50
C GLN A 141 -9.00 -7.48 -10.49
N SER A 142 -9.94 -7.33 -9.57
CA SER A 142 -9.82 -6.42 -8.43
C SER A 142 -8.92 -7.03 -7.37
N LEU A 143 -7.89 -6.29 -6.98
CA LEU A 143 -6.93 -6.68 -5.95
C LEU A 143 -7.01 -5.67 -4.81
N LEU A 144 -7.00 -6.17 -3.58
CA LEU A 144 -6.73 -5.33 -2.42
C LEU A 144 -5.24 -5.39 -2.08
N ARG A 145 -4.61 -4.23 -2.00
CA ARG A 145 -3.25 -4.08 -1.51
C ARG A 145 -3.28 -3.57 -0.09
N LEU A 146 -2.44 -4.12 0.79
CA LEU A 146 -2.28 -3.62 2.15
C LEU A 146 -0.82 -3.53 2.56
N TRP A 147 -0.51 -2.58 3.44
CA TRP A 147 0.79 -2.37 4.07
C TRP A 147 0.60 -2.19 5.56
N CYS A 148 1.44 -2.81 6.35
CA CYS A 148 1.50 -2.58 7.79
C CYS A 148 2.96 -2.50 8.26
N ASP A 149 3.17 -2.06 9.50
CA ASP A 149 4.48 -2.14 10.12
C ASP A 149 4.99 -3.59 10.10
N GLY A 150 6.25 -3.77 9.68
CA GLY A 150 6.85 -5.10 9.52
C GLY A 150 6.84 -5.95 10.79
N THR A 151 6.78 -5.33 11.96
CA THR A 151 6.69 -6.05 13.25
C THR A 151 5.38 -6.82 13.41
N PHE A 152 4.32 -6.41 12.72
CA PHE A 152 3.01 -7.09 12.71
C PHE A 152 2.81 -8.03 11.53
N GLY A 153 3.78 -8.12 10.62
CA GLY A 153 3.64 -8.87 9.36
C GLY A 153 3.28 -10.34 9.56
N VAL A 154 4.03 -11.04 10.42
CA VAL A 154 3.79 -12.46 10.70
C VAL A 154 2.41 -12.69 11.33
N TYR A 155 2.07 -11.90 12.35
CA TYR A 155 0.77 -11.97 13.01
C TYR A 155 -0.39 -11.78 12.02
N LEU A 156 -0.31 -10.73 11.21
CA LEU A 156 -1.36 -10.42 10.25
C LEU A 156 -1.49 -11.50 9.17
N TRP A 157 -0.35 -11.97 8.64
CA TRP A 157 -0.31 -13.06 7.68
C TRP A 157 -0.97 -14.33 8.20
N GLU A 158 -0.56 -14.80 9.38
CA GLU A 158 -1.12 -16.01 9.99
C GLU A 158 -2.60 -15.87 10.32
N THR A 159 -3.01 -14.70 10.81
CA THR A 159 -4.41 -14.42 11.13
C THR A 159 -5.28 -14.46 9.87
N LEU A 160 -4.86 -13.80 8.79
CA LEU A 160 -5.58 -13.82 7.51
C LEU A 160 -5.63 -15.23 6.93
N LEU A 161 -4.52 -15.96 6.93
CA LEU A 161 -4.49 -17.36 6.45
C LEU A 161 -5.42 -18.29 7.22
N ASN A 162 -5.54 -18.11 8.53
CA ASN A 162 -6.44 -18.94 9.33
C ASN A 162 -7.90 -18.67 8.98
N ILE A 163 -8.29 -17.40 8.82
CA ILE A 163 -9.66 -17.04 8.43
C ILE A 163 -9.96 -17.54 7.01
N ILE A 164 -9.02 -17.38 6.06
CA ILE A 164 -9.16 -17.87 4.68
C ILE A 164 -9.44 -19.38 4.63
N LYS A 165 -8.83 -20.16 5.53
CA LYS A 165 -9.07 -21.61 5.60
C LYS A 165 -10.46 -21.99 6.16
N GLU A 166 -11.10 -21.08 6.86
CA GLU A 166 -12.42 -21.27 7.47
C GLU A 166 -13.57 -20.80 6.56
N LEU A 167 -13.29 -19.99 5.54
CA LEU A 167 -14.23 -19.52 4.53
C LEU A 167 -14.43 -20.55 3.42
#